data_75511416bebffa6f0a3e83286766ae9c
#
_entry.id   75511416bebffa6f0a3e83286766ae9c
#
_cell.length_a   1.000
_cell.length_b   1.000
_cell.length_c   1.000
_cell.angle_alpha   90.00
_cell.angle_beta   90.00
_cell.angle_gamma   90.00
#
_symmetry.space_group_name_H-M   'P 1'
#
loop_
_entity.id
_entity.type
_entity.pdbx_description
1 polymer ?
#
loop_
_entity_poly.entity_id
_entity_poly.type
_entity_poly.pdbx_seq_one_letter_code
_entity_poly.pdbx_strand_id
1 'polypeptide(L)'
;MPMFLVGRKFAQQLQLDKEEFRKIDKFTDELGANWLASFLSADKKKTYCLYEARDTEQLMQHAQALGLPADAIVEVNRFWPEPGSDES
;
A
#
# COMPACT_ATOMS: atom_id res chain seq x y z
N MET A 1 -13.11 7.10 -1.61
CA MET A 1 -12.48 6.68 -0.36
C MET A 1 -11.15 7.39 -0.19
N PRO A 2 -10.72 7.69 1.02
CA PRO A 2 -9.40 8.27 1.21
C PRO A 2 -8.30 7.31 0.79
N MET A 3 -7.14 7.88 0.48
CA MET A 3 -5.95 7.10 0.11
C MET A 3 -4.97 7.08 1.27
N PHE A 4 -4.28 5.96 1.42
CA PHE A 4 -3.29 5.78 2.47
C PHE A 4 -2.02 5.16 1.90
N LEU A 5 -0.89 5.64 2.37
CA LEU A 5 0.40 5.03 2.06
C LEU A 5 0.80 4.19 3.27
N VAL A 6 1.05 2.90 3.04
CA VAL A 6 1.44 1.97 4.09
C VAL A 6 2.90 1.59 3.91
N GLY A 7 3.71 1.96 4.88
CA GLY A 7 5.11 1.59 4.91
C GLY A 7 5.31 0.31 5.70
N ARG A 8 6.07 -0.63 5.15
CA ARG A 8 6.36 -1.91 5.78
C ARG A 8 7.84 -2.18 5.75
N LYS A 9 8.38 -2.68 6.86
CA LYS A 9 9.77 -3.09 6.97
C LYS A 9 9.82 -4.59 7.12
N PHE A 10 10.75 -5.22 6.44
CA PHE A 10 10.93 -6.68 6.49
C PHE A 10 12.35 -6.99 6.97
N ALA A 11 12.46 -8.04 7.80
CA ALA A 11 13.77 -8.45 8.31
C ALA A 11 14.67 -8.99 7.20
N GLN A 12 14.07 -9.57 6.17
CA GLN A 12 14.80 -10.14 5.03
C GLN A 12 14.20 -9.59 3.75
N GLN A 13 14.91 -9.78 2.64
CA GLN A 13 14.43 -9.31 1.34
C GLN A 13 13.09 -9.94 1.00
N LEU A 14 12.15 -9.10 0.59
CA LEU A 14 10.83 -9.55 0.21
C LEU A 14 10.86 -10.23 -1.14
N GLN A 15 10.27 -11.41 -1.21
CA GLN A 15 10.11 -12.15 -2.47
C GLN A 15 8.67 -12.64 -2.54
N LEU A 16 7.94 -12.17 -3.54
CA LEU A 16 6.57 -12.59 -3.78
C LEU A 16 6.45 -13.01 -5.24
N ASP A 17 5.83 -14.16 -5.47
CA ASP A 17 5.53 -14.59 -6.83
C ASP A 17 4.16 -14.02 -7.25
N LYS A 18 3.80 -14.27 -8.51
CA LYS A 18 2.55 -13.73 -9.07
C LYS A 18 1.32 -14.27 -8.36
N GLU A 19 1.38 -15.51 -7.92
CA GLU A 19 0.25 -16.13 -7.24
C GLU A 19 0.01 -15.50 -5.88
N GLU A 20 1.08 -15.22 -5.15
CA GLU A 20 0.98 -14.55 -3.87
C GLU A 20 0.43 -13.14 -4.04
N PHE A 21 0.88 -12.41 -5.05
CA PHE A 21 0.32 -11.09 -5.36
C PHE A 21 -1.17 -11.16 -5.64
N ARG A 22 -1.62 -12.14 -6.41
CA ARG A 22 -3.04 -12.30 -6.73
C ARG A 22 -3.87 -12.59 -5.49
N LYS A 23 -3.36 -13.41 -4.59
CA LYS A 23 -4.05 -13.72 -3.35
C LYS A 23 -4.21 -12.50 -2.48
N ILE A 24 -3.14 -11.70 -2.36
CA ILE A 24 -3.18 -10.48 -1.57
C ILE A 24 -4.15 -9.48 -2.19
N ASP A 25 -4.11 -9.30 -3.49
CA ASP A 25 -4.98 -8.37 -4.19
C ASP A 25 -6.44 -8.77 -4.04
N LYS A 26 -6.73 -10.06 -4.21
CA LYS A 26 -8.09 -10.57 -4.04
C LYS A 26 -8.60 -10.35 -2.63
N PHE A 27 -7.77 -10.62 -1.64
CA PHE A 27 -8.15 -10.42 -0.25
C PHE A 27 -8.41 -8.94 0.03
N THR A 28 -7.58 -8.06 -0.54
CA THR A 28 -7.75 -6.62 -0.41
C THR A 28 -9.11 -6.19 -0.96
N ASP A 29 -9.46 -6.68 -2.16
CA ASP A 29 -10.76 -6.38 -2.76
C ASP A 29 -11.92 -6.90 -1.91
N GLU A 30 -11.79 -8.10 -1.40
CA GLU A 30 -12.83 -8.72 -0.57
C GLU A 30 -13.05 -7.95 0.72
N LEU A 31 -12.03 -7.32 1.23
CA LEU A 31 -12.12 -6.51 2.44
C LEU A 31 -12.75 -5.14 2.17
N GLY A 32 -12.93 -4.78 0.93
CA GLY A 32 -13.53 -3.50 0.55
C GLY A 32 -12.53 -2.37 0.36
N ALA A 33 -11.24 -2.69 0.26
CA ALA A 33 -10.19 -1.73 -0.03
C ALA A 33 -9.69 -1.94 -1.44
N ASN A 34 -8.94 -0.98 -1.98
CA ASN A 34 -8.34 -1.08 -3.30
C ASN A 34 -6.83 -0.89 -3.19
N TRP A 35 -6.09 -1.84 -3.73
CA TRP A 35 -4.63 -1.76 -3.78
C TRP A 35 -4.24 -1.08 -5.08
N LEU A 36 -3.73 0.16 -4.99
CA LEU A 36 -3.49 1.00 -6.16
C LEU A 36 -2.08 0.85 -6.74
N ALA A 37 -1.07 0.76 -5.88
CA ALA A 37 0.32 0.71 -6.31
C ALA A 37 1.21 0.25 -5.17
N SER A 38 2.39 -0.24 -5.50
CA SER A 38 3.40 -0.62 -4.52
C SER A 38 4.79 -0.28 -5.05
N PHE A 39 5.65 0.10 -4.13
CA PHE A 39 7.04 0.43 -4.43
C PHE A 39 7.93 -0.39 -3.49
N LEU A 40 8.94 -1.01 -4.06
CA LEU A 40 9.90 -1.81 -3.31
C LEU A 40 11.21 -1.04 -3.24
N SER A 41 11.78 -0.94 -2.03
CA SER A 41 13.06 -0.26 -1.87
C SER A 41 14.17 -1.02 -2.59
N ALA A 42 15.27 -0.32 -2.88
CA ALA A 42 16.38 -0.90 -3.62
C ALA A 42 16.97 -2.13 -2.93
N ASP A 43 16.98 -2.13 -1.59
CA ASP A 43 17.48 -3.27 -0.81
C ASP A 43 16.45 -4.37 -0.64
N LYS A 44 15.23 -4.16 -1.15
CA LYS A 44 14.11 -5.13 -1.11
C LYS A 44 13.62 -5.45 0.31
N LYS A 45 13.90 -4.58 1.25
CA LYS A 45 13.51 -4.79 2.66
C LYS A 45 12.41 -3.87 3.12
N LYS A 46 11.96 -2.93 2.28
CA LYS A 46 10.86 -2.01 2.60
C LYS A 46 9.92 -1.93 1.44
N THR A 47 8.63 -1.82 1.73
CA THR A 47 7.62 -1.54 0.71
C THR A 47 6.82 -0.33 1.12
N TYR A 48 6.32 0.38 0.11
CA TYR A 48 5.41 1.49 0.27
C TYR A 48 4.24 1.21 -0.64
N CYS A 49 3.11 0.89 -0.04
CA CYS A 49 1.93 0.46 -0.78
C CYS A 49 0.84 1.52 -0.66
N LEU A 50 0.23 1.87 -1.77
CA LEU A 50 -0.84 2.86 -1.84
C LEU A 50 -2.18 2.14 -1.94
N TYR A 51 -3.09 2.48 -1.04
CA TYR A 51 -4.43 1.89 -0.98
C TYR A 51 -5.49 2.97 -0.91
N GLU A 52 -6.66 2.65 -1.45
CA GLU A 52 -7.91 3.31 -1.05
C GLU A 52 -8.58 2.44 -0.01
N ALA A 53 -8.97 3.04 1.11
CA ALA A 53 -9.61 2.31 2.20
C ALA A 53 -10.53 3.26 2.95
N ARG A 54 -11.44 2.69 3.71
CA ARG A 54 -12.39 3.46 4.49
C ARG A 54 -11.69 4.26 5.59
N ASP A 55 -10.74 3.64 6.28
CA ASP A 55 -10.00 4.25 7.38
C ASP A 55 -8.73 3.44 7.66
N THR A 56 -7.92 3.93 8.60
CA THR A 56 -6.67 3.26 8.97
C THR A 56 -6.92 1.92 9.64
N GLU A 57 -8.01 1.78 10.37
CA GLU A 57 -8.33 0.53 11.06
C GLU A 57 -8.56 -0.61 10.08
N GLN A 58 -9.22 -0.34 8.96
CA GLN A 58 -9.41 -1.33 7.90
C GLN A 58 -8.07 -1.86 7.40
N LEU A 59 -7.09 -0.97 7.22
CA LEU A 59 -5.76 -1.36 6.76
C LEU A 59 -4.97 -2.10 7.82
N MET A 60 -5.16 -1.77 9.10
CA MET A 60 -4.55 -2.53 10.19
C MET A 60 -5.08 -3.95 10.23
N GLN A 61 -6.39 -4.13 10.08
CA GLN A 61 -7.01 -5.45 10.02
C GLN A 61 -6.51 -6.25 8.82
N HIS A 62 -6.36 -5.57 7.68
CA HIS A 62 -5.83 -6.16 6.46
C HIS A 62 -4.41 -6.69 6.69
N ALA A 63 -3.55 -5.89 7.30
CA ALA A 63 -2.17 -6.27 7.58
C ALA A 63 -2.11 -7.45 8.56
N GLN A 64 -2.92 -7.41 9.62
CA GLN A 64 -2.96 -8.48 10.62
C GLN A 64 -3.41 -9.80 9.98
N ALA A 65 -4.44 -9.76 9.16
CA ALA A 65 -4.97 -10.96 8.53
C ALA A 65 -3.96 -11.59 7.56
N LEU A 66 -3.14 -10.78 6.92
CA LEU A 66 -2.11 -11.26 6.00
C LEU A 66 -0.79 -11.59 6.68
N GLY A 67 -0.66 -11.27 7.97
CA GLY A 67 0.60 -11.46 8.67
C GLY A 67 1.71 -10.52 8.18
N LEU A 68 1.34 -9.36 7.66
CA LEU A 68 2.30 -8.38 7.16
C LEU A 68 2.51 -7.25 8.17
N PRO A 69 3.72 -6.71 8.27
CA PRO A 69 3.92 -5.53 9.11
C PRO A 69 3.22 -4.31 8.53
N ALA A 70 2.85 -3.37 9.39
CA ALA A 70 2.33 -2.08 8.97
C ALA A 70 2.99 -1.05 9.89
N ASP A 71 4.21 -0.66 9.55
CA ASP A 71 5.02 0.19 10.39
C ASP A 71 4.54 1.64 10.36
N ALA A 72 3.96 2.06 9.25
CA ALA A 72 3.40 3.40 9.11
C ALA A 72 2.19 3.35 8.18
N ILE A 73 1.14 4.07 8.55
CA ILE A 73 -0.04 4.27 7.71
C ILE A 73 -0.31 5.76 7.71
N VAL A 74 -0.22 6.38 6.54
CA VAL A 74 -0.34 7.83 6.40
C VAL A 74 -1.40 8.14 5.36
N GLU A 75 -2.38 8.94 5.73
CA GLU A 75 -3.36 9.42 4.74
C GLU A 75 -2.67 10.39 3.80
N VAL A 76 -2.88 10.23 2.50
CA VAL A 76 -2.19 11.00 1.48
C VAL A 76 -3.17 11.45 0.42
N ASN A 77 -2.80 12.50 -0.30
CA ASN A 77 -3.53 12.97 -1.46
C ASN A 77 -2.58 13.02 -2.64
N ARG A 78 -3.11 12.89 -3.84
CA ARG A 78 -2.29 13.04 -5.02
C ARG A 78 -1.79 14.49 -5.10
N PHE A 79 -0.52 14.62 -5.36
CA PHE A 79 0.10 15.90 -5.53
C PHE A 79 1.21 15.76 -6.55
N TRP A 80 1.19 16.58 -7.58
CA TRP A 80 2.24 16.58 -8.58
C TRP A 80 2.48 17.99 -9.06
N PRO A 81 3.72 18.29 -9.44
CA PRO A 81 4.01 19.61 -9.99
C PRO A 81 3.31 19.73 -11.33
N GLU A 82 2.48 20.74 -11.46
CA GLU A 82 1.77 20.98 -12.70
C GLU A 82 2.53 22.00 -13.54
N PRO A 83 2.98 21.57 -14.73
CA PRO A 83 3.64 22.53 -15.60
C PRO A 83 2.66 23.61 -16.02
N GLY A 84 2.89 24.83 -15.58
CA GLY A 84 2.01 25.94 -15.85
C GLY A 84 0.66 25.85 -15.19
N SER A 85 0.54 25.12 -14.25
CA SER A 85 -0.74 24.97 -13.59
C SER A 85 -1.04 26.18 -12.76
N ASP A 86 -0.10 25.46 -13.57
CA ASP A 86 -0.13 25.81 -13.59
C ASP A 86 -0.55 26.09 -14.05
N GLU A 87 -0.46 25.80 -14.66
CA GLU A 87 -0.70 25.72 -15.35
C GLU A 87 -1.39 25.41 -15.57
N SER A 88 -1.50 25.54 -15.75
CA SER A 88 -2.01 25.14 -16.04
C SER A 88 -2.36 25.03 -16.03
#